data_bba8c0092d6510e57082d1e585d1bf0f
#
_entry.id   bba8c0092d6510e57082d1e585d1bf0f
#
_cell.length_a   1.000
_cell.length_b   1.000
_cell.length_c   1.000
_cell.angle_alpha   90.00
_cell.angle_beta   90.00
_cell.angle_gamma   90.00
#
_symmetry.space_group_name_H-M   'P 1'
#
loop_
_entity.id
_entity.type
_entity.pdbx_description
1 polymer ?
#
loop_
_entity_poly.entity_id
_entity_poly.type
_entity_poly.pdbx_seq_one_letter_code
_entity_poly.pdbx_strand_id
1 'polypeptide(L)'
;MLLRVKQFGIILAGGSGQRFGDQIPKQFIRLAGESVLRRSVVAFASGGPFDQIVVAANPDWLQETKDGLKGLEGINVSVVPGGSSRNESTRAALDALNAADDDIVLIHDAVRPLLSREVVERVIAPLVAGRADAVDTTIPTPDTLVIVDGEKITDIPNSSLYRRGQTPQGFIVGILRTAYAKAPEGSQATDDCTLVLRNVPGARLLHVDGAEENIKITTRIDHVLADRLIQLQSIPPEKATSPEGNQKYWSGRRVAIIGGTSGIGAAIAAELRGVGARVHAVGRSTDADVTTASGAEAALAKAAENLGGIDDLIVTAGVLHKGDLASQEASVIEETLAVNLAASVYLARAAHAHLTASRGSLTLFTSSSFTKGRAEYAVYSATKAAIVNLTQALADEWIDASIRVNAVAPERANTPMRQTAFPNEDHAALLTPEEVAAATLRLVASGLTGQVLDVRR
;
A
#
# COMPACT_ATOMS: atom_id res chain seq x y z
N MET A 1 3.62 40.96 -6.58
CA MET A 1 3.83 39.57 -6.08
C MET A 1 2.46 38.91 -6.07
N LEU A 2 2.16 38.11 -7.07
CA LEU A 2 0.89 37.36 -7.09
C LEU A 2 0.90 36.44 -5.85
N LEU A 3 -0.05 36.60 -4.96
CA LEU A 3 -0.26 35.69 -3.82
C LEU A 3 -0.48 34.28 -4.38
N ARG A 4 0.33 33.35 -3.98
CA ARG A 4 0.17 31.92 -4.36
C ARG A 4 -1.14 31.43 -3.74
N VAL A 5 -2.07 30.97 -4.56
CA VAL A 5 -3.27 30.27 -4.11
C VAL A 5 -2.83 29.05 -3.30
N LYS A 6 -3.22 28.99 -2.03
CA LYS A 6 -2.90 27.88 -1.15
C LYS A 6 -3.85 26.70 -1.41
N GLN A 7 -3.37 25.51 -1.07
CA GLN A 7 -4.12 24.27 -1.24
C GLN A 7 -4.27 23.60 0.12
N PHE A 8 -5.50 23.26 0.47
CA PHE A 8 -5.85 22.64 1.72
C PHE A 8 -6.52 21.29 1.51
N GLY A 9 -6.38 20.41 2.48
CA GLY A 9 -7.04 19.11 2.48
C GLY A 9 -7.97 18.92 3.67
N ILE A 10 -9.10 18.29 3.45
CA ILE A 10 -9.98 17.78 4.50
C ILE A 10 -10.16 16.29 4.29
N ILE A 11 -9.93 15.51 5.34
CA ILE A 11 -10.17 14.07 5.35
C ILE A 11 -11.27 13.74 6.35
N LEU A 12 -12.35 13.11 5.86
CA LEU A 12 -13.51 12.79 6.67
C LEU A 12 -13.39 11.39 7.26
N ALA A 13 -13.18 11.32 8.58
CA ALA A 13 -13.00 10.11 9.36
C ALA A 13 -14.09 9.92 10.44
N GLY A 14 -15.24 10.59 10.31
CA GLY A 14 -16.33 10.59 11.30
C GLY A 14 -17.23 9.33 11.32
N GLY A 15 -17.05 8.38 10.39
CA GLY A 15 -17.92 7.21 10.26
C GLY A 15 -17.80 6.24 11.43
N SER A 16 -18.96 5.82 12.01
CA SER A 16 -19.05 4.87 13.13
C SER A 16 -18.78 3.40 12.77
N GLY A 17 -18.64 3.08 11.47
CA GLY A 17 -18.33 1.72 11.01
C GLY A 17 -19.43 0.65 11.19
N GLN A 18 -20.64 1.00 11.62
CA GLN A 18 -21.73 0.07 11.96
C GLN A 18 -22.03 -1.04 10.94
N ARG A 19 -21.77 -0.79 9.65
CA ARG A 19 -22.01 -1.77 8.57
C ARG A 19 -20.91 -2.83 8.45
N PHE A 20 -19.78 -2.64 9.11
CA PHE A 20 -18.63 -3.54 9.02
C PHE A 20 -18.74 -4.71 10.02
N GLY A 21 -19.52 -4.54 11.10
CA GLY A 21 -19.79 -5.59 12.10
C GLY A 21 -18.66 -5.85 13.10
N ASP A 22 -17.59 -5.06 13.09
CA ASP A 22 -16.48 -5.15 14.03
C ASP A 22 -16.60 -4.12 15.15
N GLN A 23 -15.94 -4.38 16.30
CA GLN A 23 -15.90 -3.45 17.45
C GLN A 23 -15.05 -2.22 17.15
N ILE A 24 -14.18 -2.28 16.13
CA ILE A 24 -13.25 -1.21 15.73
C ILE A 24 -13.77 -0.54 14.45
N PRO A 25 -13.86 0.80 14.39
CA PRO A 25 -14.24 1.50 13.18
C PRO A 25 -13.33 1.17 11.99
N LYS A 26 -13.93 1.03 10.81
CA LYS A 26 -13.26 0.57 9.58
C LYS A 26 -12.03 1.38 9.16
N GLN A 27 -11.93 2.66 9.54
CA GLN A 27 -10.76 3.49 9.25
C GLN A 27 -9.50 3.06 10.03
N PHE A 28 -9.64 2.29 11.10
CA PHE A 28 -8.52 1.77 11.89
C PHE A 28 -8.14 0.33 11.54
N ILE A 29 -8.94 -0.34 10.70
CA ILE A 29 -8.60 -1.67 10.21
C ILE A 29 -7.33 -1.57 9.35
N ARG A 30 -6.48 -2.57 9.44
CA ARG A 30 -5.21 -2.59 8.72
C ARG A 30 -5.37 -3.16 7.31
N LEU A 31 -4.65 -2.56 6.37
CA LEU A 31 -4.43 -3.01 5.02
C LEU A 31 -2.92 -3.13 4.82
N ALA A 32 -2.42 -4.33 4.59
CA ALA A 32 -1.00 -4.58 4.42
C ALA A 32 -0.14 -3.84 5.48
N GLY A 33 -0.46 -4.06 6.76
CA GLY A 33 0.26 -3.54 7.92
C GLY A 33 -0.05 -2.11 8.37
N GLU A 34 -0.69 -1.28 7.55
CA GLU A 34 -1.01 0.13 7.86
C GLU A 34 -2.53 0.33 7.99
N SER A 35 -2.97 1.22 8.88
CA SER A 35 -4.40 1.54 8.98
C SER A 35 -4.94 2.18 7.70
N VAL A 36 -6.21 1.89 7.38
CA VAL A 36 -6.93 2.50 6.24
C VAL A 36 -6.83 4.02 6.29
N LEU A 37 -7.01 4.62 7.47
CA LEU A 37 -6.89 6.06 7.69
C LEU A 37 -5.51 6.58 7.29
N ARG A 38 -4.45 5.99 7.83
CA ARG A 38 -3.08 6.45 7.57
C ARG A 38 -2.74 6.34 6.08
N ARG A 39 -3.12 5.23 5.44
CA ARG A 39 -2.97 5.06 3.98
C ARG A 39 -3.71 6.13 3.19
N SER A 40 -4.97 6.43 3.56
CA SER A 40 -5.76 7.47 2.89
C SER A 40 -5.12 8.85 3.04
N VAL A 41 -4.60 9.19 4.23
CA VAL A 41 -3.91 10.47 4.49
C VAL A 41 -2.63 10.57 3.66
N VAL A 42 -1.81 9.52 3.64
CA VAL A 42 -0.55 9.49 2.88
C VAL A 42 -0.82 9.55 1.37
N ALA A 43 -1.76 8.75 0.87
CA ALA A 43 -2.14 8.75 -0.54
C ALA A 43 -2.65 10.13 -0.99
N PHE A 44 -3.51 10.75 -0.20
CA PHE A 44 -4.03 12.10 -0.46
C PHE A 44 -2.92 13.15 -0.45
N ALA A 45 -2.07 13.15 0.58
CA ALA A 45 -0.97 14.11 0.72
C ALA A 45 0.05 14.00 -0.42
N SER A 46 0.26 12.80 -0.97
CA SER A 46 1.21 12.59 -2.08
C SER A 46 0.74 13.21 -3.40
N GLY A 47 -0.54 13.53 -3.53
CA GLY A 47 -1.16 14.03 -4.76
C GLY A 47 -1.05 15.54 -4.97
N GLY A 48 -0.68 16.33 -3.95
CA GLY A 48 -0.60 17.77 -4.08
C GLY A 48 0.25 18.47 -3.03
N PRO A 49 0.65 19.71 -3.29
CA PRO A 49 1.41 20.52 -2.32
C PRO A 49 0.46 21.18 -1.30
N PHE A 50 -0.14 20.37 -0.42
CA PHE A 50 -1.06 20.87 0.59
C PHE A 50 -0.34 21.67 1.67
N ASP A 51 -0.80 22.91 1.91
CA ASP A 51 -0.30 23.78 2.96
C ASP A 51 -0.71 23.27 4.36
N GLN A 52 -1.91 22.66 4.45
CA GLN A 52 -2.42 21.97 5.65
C GLN A 52 -3.44 20.91 5.25
N ILE A 53 -3.48 19.82 6.00
CA ILE A 53 -4.53 18.79 5.94
C ILE A 53 -5.21 18.71 7.31
N VAL A 54 -6.55 18.77 7.33
CA VAL A 54 -7.37 18.61 8.55
C VAL A 54 -8.13 17.30 8.45
N VAL A 55 -7.99 16.46 9.47
CA VAL A 55 -8.77 15.22 9.60
C VAL A 55 -9.92 15.44 10.57
N ALA A 56 -11.16 15.38 10.10
CA ALA A 56 -12.35 15.41 10.94
C ALA A 56 -12.66 13.99 11.44
N ALA A 57 -12.37 13.72 12.71
CA ALA A 57 -12.51 12.41 13.33
C ALA A 57 -13.80 12.30 14.14
N ASN A 58 -14.32 11.08 14.29
CA ASN A 58 -15.35 10.80 15.28
C ASN A 58 -14.83 11.18 16.67
N PRO A 59 -15.59 11.97 17.48
CA PRO A 59 -15.17 12.39 18.82
C PRO A 59 -14.77 11.22 19.72
N ASP A 60 -15.45 10.08 19.65
CA ASP A 60 -15.17 8.88 20.45
C ASP A 60 -13.82 8.23 20.12
N TRP A 61 -13.24 8.54 18.96
CA TRP A 61 -12.01 7.97 18.43
C TRP A 61 -10.96 9.03 18.09
N LEU A 62 -11.06 10.18 18.73
CA LEU A 62 -10.18 11.32 18.43
C LEU A 62 -8.71 11.04 18.79
N GLN A 63 -8.49 10.38 19.93
CA GLN A 63 -7.14 10.08 20.40
C GLN A 63 -6.48 9.00 19.52
N GLU A 64 -7.20 7.94 19.19
CA GLU A 64 -6.73 6.87 18.28
C GLU A 64 -6.41 7.41 16.89
N THR A 65 -7.22 8.36 16.40
CA THR A 65 -6.95 9.06 15.15
C THR A 65 -5.63 9.83 15.22
N LYS A 66 -5.41 10.60 16.30
CA LYS A 66 -4.15 11.33 16.50
C LYS A 66 -2.95 10.39 16.59
N ASP A 67 -3.09 9.29 17.35
CA ASP A 67 -2.02 8.31 17.53
C ASP A 67 -1.68 7.58 16.23
N GLY A 68 -2.69 7.21 15.43
CA GLY A 68 -2.51 6.57 14.13
C GLY A 68 -1.85 7.46 13.07
N LEU A 69 -1.84 8.77 13.26
CA LEU A 69 -1.22 9.73 12.34
C LEU A 69 0.14 10.27 12.83
N LYS A 70 0.65 9.84 13.98
CA LYS A 70 1.98 10.20 14.45
C LYS A 70 3.07 9.76 13.48
N GLY A 71 4.15 10.53 13.40
CA GLY A 71 5.32 10.19 12.57
C GLY A 71 5.09 10.34 11.06
N LEU A 72 4.09 11.11 10.62
CA LEU A 72 3.94 11.54 9.22
C LEU A 72 4.86 12.74 8.97
N GLU A 73 6.17 12.48 8.81
CA GLU A 73 7.14 13.53 8.54
C GLU A 73 6.87 14.21 7.20
N GLY A 74 6.97 15.55 7.18
CA GLY A 74 6.76 16.35 5.96
C GLY A 74 5.29 16.60 5.59
N ILE A 75 4.31 16.06 6.33
CA ILE A 75 2.88 16.31 6.12
C ILE A 75 2.35 17.18 7.27
N ASN A 76 1.89 18.38 6.97
CA ASN A 76 1.24 19.26 7.95
C ASN A 76 -0.20 18.78 8.18
N VAL A 77 -0.40 17.84 9.10
CA VAL A 77 -1.68 17.24 9.42
C VAL A 77 -2.13 17.60 10.83
N SER A 78 -3.40 17.98 10.98
CA SER A 78 -4.07 18.22 12.27
C SER A 78 -5.38 17.42 12.35
N VAL A 79 -5.84 17.13 13.57
CA VAL A 79 -7.05 16.34 13.82
C VAL A 79 -8.01 17.17 14.66
N VAL A 80 -9.25 17.28 14.17
CA VAL A 80 -10.35 17.97 14.86
C VAL A 80 -11.52 17.02 15.10
N PRO A 81 -12.34 17.25 16.14
CA PRO A 81 -13.58 16.51 16.29
C PRO A 81 -14.54 16.85 15.14
N GLY A 82 -15.11 15.83 14.52
CA GLY A 82 -16.19 15.96 13.55
C GLY A 82 -17.55 16.15 14.24
N GLY A 83 -18.56 16.39 13.44
CA GLY A 83 -19.95 16.50 13.89
C GLY A 83 -20.72 15.18 13.79
N SER A 84 -22.02 15.23 14.07
CA SER A 84 -22.96 14.11 14.03
C SER A 84 -23.28 13.67 12.59
N SER A 85 -23.01 14.53 11.61
CA SER A 85 -23.22 14.29 10.19
C SER A 85 -21.94 14.54 9.38
N ARG A 86 -21.94 14.05 8.11
CA ARG A 86 -20.86 14.34 7.16
C ARG A 86 -20.70 15.86 6.96
N ASN A 87 -21.81 16.57 6.81
CA ASN A 87 -21.81 18.01 6.59
C ASN A 87 -21.24 18.79 7.79
N GLU A 88 -21.61 18.42 9.01
CA GLU A 88 -21.05 19.02 10.22
C GLU A 88 -19.57 18.73 10.37
N SER A 89 -19.13 17.52 10.03
CA SER A 89 -17.71 17.15 10.03
C SER A 89 -16.90 17.97 9.01
N THR A 90 -17.45 18.18 7.80
CA THR A 90 -16.82 19.04 6.79
C THR A 90 -16.76 20.49 7.29
N ARG A 91 -17.84 21.02 7.88
CA ARG A 91 -17.85 22.39 8.42
C ARG A 91 -16.83 22.56 9.52
N ALA A 92 -16.77 21.65 10.49
CA ALA A 92 -15.79 21.69 11.57
C ALA A 92 -14.33 21.69 11.05
N ALA A 93 -14.04 20.88 10.02
CA ALA A 93 -12.73 20.87 9.39
C ALA A 93 -12.44 22.14 8.59
N LEU A 94 -13.43 22.68 7.87
CA LEU A 94 -13.30 23.90 7.09
C LEU A 94 -13.04 25.13 7.99
N ASP A 95 -13.68 25.18 9.16
CA ASP A 95 -13.48 26.24 10.16
C ASP A 95 -12.10 26.15 10.83
N ALA A 96 -11.50 24.97 10.87
CA ALA A 96 -10.14 24.76 11.41
C ALA A 96 -9.02 25.10 10.41
N LEU A 97 -9.33 25.31 9.13
CA LEU A 97 -8.38 25.73 8.12
C LEU A 97 -8.11 27.23 8.19
N ASN A 98 -6.83 27.62 8.11
CA ASN A 98 -6.46 29.01 7.93
C ASN A 98 -6.43 29.37 6.43
N ALA A 99 -7.58 29.21 5.77
CA ALA A 99 -7.77 29.40 4.35
C ALA A 99 -8.52 30.69 4.01
N ALA A 100 -8.07 31.42 3.00
CA ALA A 100 -8.77 32.53 2.40
C ALA A 100 -9.86 32.04 1.43
N ASP A 101 -10.78 32.93 1.04
CA ASP A 101 -11.91 32.54 0.18
C ASP A 101 -11.51 32.19 -1.26
N ASP A 102 -10.36 32.67 -1.72
CA ASP A 102 -9.77 32.36 -3.03
C ASP A 102 -8.83 31.13 -3.03
N ASP A 103 -8.60 30.56 -1.86
CA ASP A 103 -7.82 29.32 -1.74
C ASP A 103 -8.63 28.08 -2.20
N ILE A 104 -7.92 26.97 -2.38
CA ILE A 104 -8.49 25.71 -2.83
C ILE A 104 -8.54 24.71 -1.67
N VAL A 105 -9.66 24.01 -1.51
CA VAL A 105 -9.79 22.90 -0.58
C VAL A 105 -10.26 21.63 -1.29
N LEU A 106 -9.62 20.50 -0.98
CA LEU A 106 -10.04 19.18 -1.42
C LEU A 106 -10.58 18.39 -0.23
N ILE A 107 -11.70 17.70 -0.45
CA ILE A 107 -12.36 16.87 0.58
C ILE A 107 -12.29 15.41 0.17
N HIS A 108 -11.80 14.54 1.05
CA HIS A 108 -11.60 13.13 0.78
C HIS A 108 -12.13 12.22 1.89
N ASP A 109 -12.63 11.04 1.52
CA ASP A 109 -13.06 10.03 2.48
C ASP A 109 -11.84 9.28 3.08
N ALA A 110 -11.74 9.21 4.40
CA ALA A 110 -10.69 8.47 5.13
C ALA A 110 -10.66 6.96 4.82
N VAL A 111 -11.64 6.46 4.11
CA VAL A 111 -11.82 5.05 3.77
C VAL A 111 -11.64 4.75 2.27
N ARG A 112 -10.87 5.60 1.57
CA ARG A 112 -10.42 5.39 0.19
C ARG A 112 -8.88 5.38 0.12
N PRO A 113 -8.24 4.31 0.59
CA PRO A 113 -6.78 4.26 0.75
C PRO A 113 -6.00 4.08 -0.55
N LEU A 114 -6.68 3.85 -1.68
CA LEU A 114 -6.08 3.57 -2.99
C LEU A 114 -6.17 4.77 -3.94
N LEU A 115 -6.26 5.98 -3.38
CA LEU A 115 -6.24 7.20 -4.17
C LEU A 115 -4.88 7.39 -4.86
N SER A 116 -4.91 7.58 -6.18
CA SER A 116 -3.69 7.88 -6.92
C SER A 116 -3.42 9.39 -7.00
N ARG A 117 -2.14 9.74 -7.16
CA ARG A 117 -1.68 11.10 -7.33
C ARG A 117 -2.35 11.79 -8.52
N GLU A 118 -2.49 11.06 -9.61
CA GLU A 118 -3.06 11.57 -10.86
C GLU A 118 -4.53 11.99 -10.70
N VAL A 119 -5.30 11.32 -9.83
CA VAL A 119 -6.68 11.72 -9.52
C VAL A 119 -6.69 13.06 -8.78
N VAL A 120 -5.82 13.25 -7.79
CA VAL A 120 -5.72 14.51 -7.05
C VAL A 120 -5.31 15.66 -7.97
N GLU A 121 -4.31 15.44 -8.82
CA GLU A 121 -3.86 16.43 -9.80
C GLU A 121 -4.98 16.83 -10.78
N ARG A 122 -5.80 15.85 -11.25
CA ARG A 122 -6.96 16.14 -12.12
C ARG A 122 -8.01 17.02 -11.44
N VAL A 123 -8.21 16.86 -10.13
CA VAL A 123 -9.15 17.70 -9.36
C VAL A 123 -8.61 19.12 -9.18
N ILE A 124 -7.33 19.27 -8.88
CA ILE A 124 -6.68 20.57 -8.64
C ILE A 124 -6.60 21.41 -9.94
N ALA A 125 -6.27 20.79 -11.05
CA ALA A 125 -5.95 21.49 -12.29
C ALA A 125 -7.05 22.44 -12.81
N PRO A 126 -8.35 22.10 -12.86
CA PRO A 126 -9.40 23.02 -13.30
C PRO A 126 -9.62 24.20 -12.33
N LEU A 127 -9.41 23.99 -11.02
CA LEU A 127 -9.56 25.02 -9.98
C LEU A 127 -8.44 26.06 -10.10
N VAL A 128 -7.18 25.60 -10.17
CA VAL A 128 -6.01 26.48 -10.35
C VAL A 128 -6.09 27.25 -11.67
N ALA A 129 -6.61 26.62 -12.74
CA ALA A 129 -6.80 27.28 -14.04
C ALA A 129 -7.99 28.24 -14.06
N GLY A 130 -8.74 28.41 -12.99
CA GLY A 130 -9.94 29.26 -12.91
C GLY A 130 -11.07 28.79 -13.86
N ARG A 131 -11.07 27.51 -14.29
CA ARG A 131 -12.12 26.96 -15.18
C ARG A 131 -13.31 26.39 -14.41
N ALA A 132 -13.14 26.08 -13.11
CA ALA A 132 -14.14 25.54 -12.21
C ALA A 132 -14.14 26.26 -10.87
N ASP A 133 -15.27 26.29 -10.22
CA ASP A 133 -15.47 26.74 -8.84
C ASP A 133 -15.61 25.54 -7.90
N ALA A 134 -16.05 24.40 -8.44
CA ALA A 134 -16.08 23.10 -7.78
C ALA A 134 -15.79 21.98 -8.80
N VAL A 135 -15.21 20.88 -8.32
CA VAL A 135 -14.84 19.71 -9.14
C VAL A 135 -15.25 18.43 -8.41
N ASP A 136 -15.99 17.57 -9.09
CA ASP A 136 -16.33 16.24 -8.61
C ASP A 136 -15.50 15.16 -9.29
N THR A 137 -15.07 14.16 -8.54
CA THR A 137 -14.40 12.97 -9.09
C THR A 137 -15.44 11.92 -9.39
N THR A 138 -15.51 11.45 -10.64
CA THR A 138 -16.53 10.49 -11.05
C THR A 138 -15.96 9.38 -11.93
N ILE A 139 -16.58 8.20 -11.90
CA ILE A 139 -16.29 7.09 -12.82
C ILE A 139 -17.55 6.65 -13.54
N PRO A 140 -17.47 6.05 -14.73
CA PRO A 140 -18.62 5.46 -15.41
C PRO A 140 -19.33 4.43 -14.53
N THR A 141 -20.63 4.24 -14.72
CA THR A 141 -21.33 3.08 -14.14
C THR A 141 -21.30 1.93 -15.14
N PRO A 142 -20.78 0.74 -14.75
CA PRO A 142 -20.73 -0.40 -15.65
C PRO A 142 -22.09 -1.10 -15.77
N ASP A 143 -22.96 -0.92 -14.77
CA ASP A 143 -24.21 -1.63 -14.65
C ASP A 143 -25.39 -0.86 -15.26
N THR A 144 -26.41 -1.59 -15.72
CA THR A 144 -27.70 -1.02 -16.08
C THR A 144 -28.39 -0.48 -14.81
N LEU A 145 -28.80 0.78 -14.84
CA LEU A 145 -29.56 1.39 -13.74
C LEU A 145 -31.05 1.12 -13.94
N VAL A 146 -31.75 0.84 -12.85
CA VAL A 146 -33.20 0.66 -12.82
C VAL A 146 -33.83 1.58 -11.77
N ILE A 147 -34.94 2.23 -12.12
CA ILE A 147 -35.75 2.99 -11.15
C ILE A 147 -36.88 2.08 -10.69
N VAL A 148 -37.05 1.95 -9.38
CA VAL A 148 -38.03 1.06 -8.79
C VAL A 148 -39.00 1.82 -7.88
N ASP A 149 -40.24 1.35 -7.84
CA ASP A 149 -41.24 1.72 -6.86
C ASP A 149 -41.79 0.42 -6.22
N GLY A 150 -41.36 0.15 -4.99
CA GLY A 150 -41.55 -1.16 -4.37
C GLY A 150 -40.87 -2.27 -5.18
N GLU A 151 -41.65 -3.26 -5.61
CA GLU A 151 -41.16 -4.38 -6.46
C GLU A 151 -41.23 -4.09 -7.96
N LYS A 152 -41.83 -2.96 -8.35
CA LYS A 152 -42.04 -2.62 -9.75
C LYS A 152 -40.89 -1.79 -10.32
N ILE A 153 -40.36 -2.21 -11.47
CA ILE A 153 -39.45 -1.38 -12.28
C ILE A 153 -40.30 -0.33 -13.00
N THR A 154 -40.00 0.94 -12.79
CA THR A 154 -40.73 2.07 -13.38
C THR A 154 -40.00 2.70 -14.56
N ASP A 155 -38.66 2.60 -14.61
CA ASP A 155 -37.84 3.09 -15.70
C ASP A 155 -36.48 2.42 -15.74
N ILE A 156 -35.86 2.40 -16.93
CA ILE A 156 -34.47 1.95 -17.15
C ILE A 156 -33.75 3.05 -17.93
N PRO A 157 -33.15 4.01 -17.24
CA PRO A 157 -32.54 5.16 -17.88
C PRO A 157 -31.27 4.77 -18.66
N ASN A 158 -30.89 5.58 -19.64
CA ASN A 158 -29.64 5.40 -20.36
C ASN A 158 -28.43 5.56 -19.41
N SER A 159 -27.77 4.46 -19.07
CA SER A 159 -26.64 4.43 -18.11
C SER A 159 -25.46 5.30 -18.53
N SER A 160 -25.29 5.60 -19.84
CA SER A 160 -24.21 6.47 -20.33
C SER A 160 -24.28 7.93 -19.79
N LEU A 161 -25.44 8.36 -19.32
CA LEU A 161 -25.66 9.67 -18.72
C LEU A 161 -25.34 9.72 -17.22
N TYR A 162 -25.05 8.56 -16.61
CA TYR A 162 -24.81 8.45 -15.17
C TYR A 162 -23.37 8.09 -14.88
N ARG A 163 -22.86 8.65 -13.79
CA ARG A 163 -21.55 8.36 -13.27
C ARG A 163 -21.65 8.14 -11.75
N ARG A 164 -20.73 7.33 -11.22
CA ARG A 164 -20.61 7.11 -9.78
C ARG A 164 -19.66 8.15 -9.19
N GLY A 165 -20.08 8.88 -8.16
CA GLY A 165 -19.25 9.86 -7.45
C GLY A 165 -18.16 9.17 -6.62
N GLN A 166 -16.99 9.77 -6.64
CA GLN A 166 -15.87 9.42 -5.77
C GLN A 166 -15.40 10.65 -5.00
N THR A 167 -14.34 10.52 -4.23
CA THR A 167 -13.56 11.63 -3.68
C THR A 167 -12.09 11.44 -4.06
N PRO A 168 -11.27 12.53 -4.12
CA PRO A 168 -11.53 13.87 -3.58
C PRO A 168 -12.51 14.70 -4.41
N GLN A 169 -13.26 15.55 -3.72
CA GLN A 169 -14.01 16.66 -4.32
C GLN A 169 -13.25 17.96 -4.06
N GLY A 170 -13.12 18.83 -5.04
CA GLY A 170 -12.35 20.07 -4.94
C GLY A 170 -13.21 21.32 -5.04
N PHE A 171 -12.87 22.37 -4.30
CA PHE A 171 -13.65 23.60 -4.23
C PHE A 171 -12.75 24.82 -4.07
N ILE A 172 -13.22 25.97 -4.58
CA ILE A 172 -12.80 27.27 -4.10
C ILE A 172 -13.43 27.48 -2.72
N VAL A 173 -12.65 27.82 -1.70
CA VAL A 173 -13.06 27.86 -0.29
C VAL A 173 -14.30 28.75 -0.08
N GLY A 174 -14.34 29.97 -0.66
CA GLY A 174 -15.47 30.88 -0.55
C GLY A 174 -16.76 30.35 -1.15
N ILE A 175 -16.67 29.57 -2.23
CA ILE A 175 -17.84 28.91 -2.85
C ILE A 175 -18.39 27.85 -1.90
N LEU A 176 -17.53 27.04 -1.31
CA LEU A 176 -17.95 26.01 -0.35
C LEU A 176 -18.54 26.63 0.92
N ARG A 177 -17.91 27.65 1.50
CA ARG A 177 -18.46 28.42 2.64
C ARG A 177 -19.84 28.99 2.32
N THR A 178 -20.01 29.56 1.14
CA THR A 178 -21.30 30.09 0.67
C THR A 178 -22.37 29.02 0.58
N ALA A 179 -22.00 27.83 0.03
CA ALA A 179 -22.92 26.71 -0.07
C ALA A 179 -23.41 26.22 1.31
N TYR A 180 -22.51 26.16 2.29
CA TYR A 180 -22.84 25.80 3.66
C TYR A 180 -23.68 26.87 4.39
N ALA A 181 -23.39 28.16 4.16
CA ALA A 181 -24.13 29.26 4.77
C ALA A 181 -25.59 29.36 4.28
N LYS A 182 -25.83 28.97 3.02
CA LYS A 182 -27.16 28.98 2.39
C LYS A 182 -27.94 27.67 2.54
N ALA A 183 -27.28 26.59 2.99
CA ALA A 183 -27.93 25.30 3.15
C ALA A 183 -29.01 25.39 4.25
N PRO A 184 -30.24 24.91 4.00
CA PRO A 184 -31.29 24.84 5.02
C PRO A 184 -30.81 24.00 6.21
N GLU A 185 -31.28 24.35 7.42
CA GLU A 185 -31.04 23.59 8.64
C GLU A 185 -31.54 22.14 8.46
N GLY A 186 -30.73 21.13 8.81
CA GLY A 186 -31.07 19.72 8.57
C GLY A 186 -30.95 19.24 7.12
N SER A 187 -30.39 20.04 6.22
CA SER A 187 -30.14 19.63 4.83
C SER A 187 -29.29 18.36 4.77
N GLN A 188 -29.86 17.30 4.21
CA GLN A 188 -29.19 16.02 3.97
C GLN A 188 -28.63 15.98 2.55
N ALA A 189 -27.52 16.67 2.32
CA ALA A 189 -26.79 16.48 1.08
C ALA A 189 -25.90 15.22 1.21
N THR A 190 -25.87 14.44 0.15
CA THR A 190 -25.08 13.20 0.09
C THR A 190 -23.57 13.48 0.02
N ASP A 191 -23.21 14.65 -0.53
CA ASP A 191 -21.84 15.14 -0.68
C ASP A 191 -21.78 16.67 -0.79
N ASP A 192 -20.56 17.22 -0.84
CA ASP A 192 -20.34 18.68 -0.85
C ASP A 192 -20.61 19.29 -2.23
N CYS A 193 -20.43 18.55 -3.32
CA CYS A 193 -20.82 19.00 -4.67
C CYS A 193 -22.32 19.20 -4.80
N THR A 194 -23.11 18.34 -4.16
CA THR A 194 -24.58 18.50 -4.08
C THR A 194 -24.97 19.82 -3.38
N LEU A 195 -24.25 20.19 -2.30
CA LEU A 195 -24.51 21.47 -1.61
C LEU A 195 -24.21 22.67 -2.52
N VAL A 196 -23.07 22.65 -3.21
CA VAL A 196 -22.70 23.72 -4.15
C VAL A 196 -23.73 23.83 -5.27
N LEU A 197 -24.09 22.70 -5.89
CA LEU A 197 -25.05 22.66 -7.01
C LEU A 197 -26.42 23.26 -6.64
N ARG A 198 -26.88 22.97 -5.40
CA ARG A 198 -28.22 23.43 -4.93
C ARG A 198 -28.23 24.87 -4.39
N ASN A 199 -27.14 25.30 -3.73
CA ASN A 199 -27.14 26.51 -2.94
C ASN A 199 -26.31 27.66 -3.54
N VAL A 200 -25.54 27.42 -4.60
CA VAL A 200 -24.73 28.44 -5.28
C VAL A 200 -25.05 28.46 -6.77
N PRO A 201 -26.21 29.06 -7.17
CA PRO A 201 -26.58 29.16 -8.57
C PRO A 201 -25.48 29.86 -9.39
N GLY A 202 -25.11 29.29 -10.51
CA GLY A 202 -24.07 29.80 -11.40
C GLY A 202 -22.65 29.35 -11.08
N ALA A 203 -22.41 28.61 -9.99
CA ALA A 203 -21.14 27.97 -9.75
C ALA A 203 -20.79 26.97 -10.86
N ARG A 204 -19.55 27.05 -11.35
CA ARG A 204 -19.06 26.16 -12.40
C ARG A 204 -18.62 24.84 -11.77
N LEU A 205 -19.52 23.87 -11.71
CA LEU A 205 -19.26 22.53 -11.23
C LEU A 205 -18.86 21.63 -12.39
N LEU A 206 -17.62 21.16 -12.41
CA LEU A 206 -17.09 20.22 -13.41
C LEU A 206 -16.91 18.84 -12.80
N HIS A 207 -16.86 17.81 -13.63
CA HIS A 207 -16.39 16.50 -13.20
C HIS A 207 -15.04 16.14 -13.86
N VAL A 208 -14.27 15.30 -13.19
CA VAL A 208 -13.04 14.70 -13.72
C VAL A 208 -13.07 13.19 -13.53
N ASP A 209 -12.28 12.48 -14.35
CA ASP A 209 -12.22 11.02 -14.25
C ASP A 209 -11.47 10.60 -12.97
N GLY A 210 -12.13 9.77 -12.19
CA GLY A 210 -11.56 9.03 -11.07
C GLY A 210 -10.74 7.81 -11.50
N ALA A 211 -10.71 6.80 -10.63
CA ALA A 211 -10.06 5.52 -10.90
C ALA A 211 -10.90 4.39 -10.28
N GLU A 212 -10.99 3.25 -10.97
CA GLU A 212 -11.74 2.08 -10.46
C GLU A 212 -11.13 1.56 -9.17
N GLU A 213 -9.80 1.66 -9.02
CA GLU A 213 -9.07 1.26 -7.82
C GLU A 213 -9.35 2.16 -6.61
N ASN A 214 -9.83 3.40 -6.82
CA ASN A 214 -10.16 4.33 -5.73
C ASN A 214 -11.47 3.94 -5.04
N ILE A 215 -11.57 2.68 -4.62
CA ILE A 215 -12.76 2.11 -3.98
C ILE A 215 -12.98 2.69 -2.58
N LYS A 216 -14.23 2.78 -2.17
CA LYS A 216 -14.63 3.14 -0.81
C LYS A 216 -14.84 1.88 0.01
N ILE A 217 -14.05 1.68 1.06
CA ILE A 217 -14.21 0.55 1.97
C ILE A 217 -15.48 0.76 2.80
N THR A 218 -16.52 0.00 2.49
CA THR A 218 -17.82 0.04 3.16
C THR A 218 -18.23 -1.30 3.76
N THR A 219 -17.76 -2.39 3.17
CA THR A 219 -18.06 -3.77 3.55
C THR A 219 -16.76 -4.58 3.73
N ARG A 220 -16.87 -5.80 4.28
CA ARG A 220 -15.73 -6.73 4.38
C ARG A 220 -15.18 -7.14 3.00
N ILE A 221 -16.05 -7.22 1.99
CA ILE A 221 -15.61 -7.54 0.62
C ILE A 221 -14.72 -6.42 0.07
N ASP A 222 -15.09 -5.16 0.29
CA ASP A 222 -14.27 -4.02 -0.14
C ASP A 222 -12.90 -4.03 0.52
N HIS A 223 -12.81 -4.45 1.79
CA HIS A 223 -11.54 -4.60 2.51
C HIS A 223 -10.66 -5.67 1.88
N VAL A 224 -11.20 -6.85 1.61
CA VAL A 224 -10.46 -7.95 0.95
C VAL A 224 -9.99 -7.52 -0.43
N LEU A 225 -10.84 -6.82 -1.19
CA LEU A 225 -10.48 -6.31 -2.51
C LEU A 225 -9.38 -5.24 -2.43
N ALA A 226 -9.49 -4.30 -1.49
CA ALA A 226 -8.48 -3.26 -1.28
C ALA A 226 -7.13 -3.87 -0.88
N ASP A 227 -7.11 -4.83 0.05
CA ASP A 227 -5.90 -5.52 0.47
C ASP A 227 -5.26 -6.25 -0.72
N ARG A 228 -6.08 -6.92 -1.55
CA ARG A 228 -5.59 -7.60 -2.75
C ARG A 228 -5.04 -6.63 -3.79
N LEU A 229 -5.69 -5.50 -4.02
CA LEU A 229 -5.20 -4.47 -4.94
C LEU A 229 -3.86 -3.90 -4.49
N ILE A 230 -3.69 -3.64 -3.18
CA ILE A 230 -2.39 -3.19 -2.63
C ILE A 230 -1.30 -4.25 -2.85
N GLN A 231 -1.61 -5.52 -2.60
CA GLN A 231 -0.66 -6.62 -2.80
C GLN A 231 -0.25 -6.80 -4.27
N LEU A 232 -1.13 -6.46 -5.21
CA LEU A 232 -0.88 -6.54 -6.65
C LEU A 232 -0.22 -5.30 -7.23
N GLN A 233 -0.09 -4.20 -6.47
CA GLN A 233 0.59 -3.01 -6.93
C GLN A 233 2.06 -3.33 -7.23
N SER A 234 2.39 -3.34 -8.52
CA SER A 234 3.78 -3.33 -8.98
C SER A 234 4.34 -1.94 -8.70
N ILE A 235 5.47 -1.85 -8.00
CA ILE A 235 6.22 -0.60 -7.94
C ILE A 235 6.96 -0.51 -9.29
N PRO A 236 6.60 0.45 -10.18
CA PRO A 236 7.31 0.59 -11.45
C PRO A 236 8.80 0.82 -11.20
N PRO A 237 9.69 0.24 -12.01
CA PRO A 237 11.13 0.43 -11.87
C PRO A 237 11.57 1.90 -11.86
N GLU A 238 10.83 2.77 -12.54
CA GLU A 238 11.16 4.19 -12.75
C GLU A 238 10.82 5.11 -11.56
N LYS A 239 9.97 4.68 -10.61
CA LYS A 239 9.69 5.44 -9.37
C LYS A 239 10.68 5.10 -8.25
N ALA A 240 11.95 4.92 -8.61
CA ALA A 240 13.02 4.72 -7.65
C ALA A 240 13.25 5.98 -6.81
N THR A 241 13.49 5.81 -5.52
CA THR A 241 14.27 6.79 -4.75
C THR A 241 15.51 7.15 -5.53
N SER A 242 15.93 8.43 -5.51
CA SER A 242 17.13 8.84 -6.24
C SER A 242 18.32 7.93 -5.84
N PRO A 243 19.31 7.73 -6.73
CA PRO A 243 20.52 6.96 -6.38
C PRO A 243 21.17 7.45 -5.08
N GLU A 244 21.11 8.76 -4.82
CA GLU A 244 21.63 9.39 -3.59
C GLU A 244 20.80 9.04 -2.34
N GLY A 245 19.46 8.94 -2.46
CA GLY A 245 18.59 8.51 -1.36
C GLY A 245 18.80 7.05 -0.98
N ASN A 246 19.00 6.16 -1.95
CA ASN A 246 19.37 4.78 -1.74
C ASN A 246 20.73 4.66 -1.05
N GLN A 247 21.74 5.39 -1.54
CA GLN A 247 23.07 5.36 -0.94
C GLN A 247 23.04 5.84 0.53
N LYS A 248 22.29 6.89 0.85
CA LYS A 248 22.15 7.39 2.22
C LYS A 248 21.49 6.36 3.15
N TYR A 249 20.48 5.63 2.67
CA TYR A 249 19.81 4.60 3.48
C TYR A 249 20.73 3.40 3.76
N TRP A 250 21.44 2.91 2.73
CA TRP A 250 22.19 1.67 2.78
C TRP A 250 23.60 1.79 3.35
N SER A 251 24.18 3.01 3.35
CA SER A 251 25.56 3.23 3.82
C SER A 251 25.73 2.76 5.27
N GLY A 252 26.62 1.78 5.46
CA GLY A 252 26.96 1.19 6.75
C GLY A 252 25.94 0.20 7.30
N ARG A 253 24.75 0.02 6.70
CA ARG A 253 23.76 -0.98 7.15
C ARG A 253 24.28 -2.40 7.06
N ARG A 254 23.91 -3.21 8.04
CA ARG A 254 24.34 -4.60 8.26
C ARG A 254 23.28 -5.53 7.69
N VAL A 255 23.55 -6.13 6.55
CA VAL A 255 22.57 -6.94 5.80
C VAL A 255 23.00 -8.39 5.73
N ALA A 256 22.19 -9.28 6.27
CA ALA A 256 22.34 -10.73 6.12
C ALA A 256 21.46 -11.20 4.94
N ILE A 257 22.03 -12.02 4.03
CA ILE A 257 21.30 -12.56 2.89
C ILE A 257 21.44 -14.08 2.86
N ILE A 258 20.34 -14.77 3.10
CA ILE A 258 20.26 -16.23 2.99
C ILE A 258 19.84 -16.60 1.56
N GLY A 259 20.67 -17.37 0.87
CA GLY A 259 20.59 -17.59 -0.58
C GLY A 259 21.36 -16.54 -1.39
N GLY A 260 22.28 -15.81 -0.75
CA GLY A 260 23.01 -14.67 -1.31
C GLY A 260 24.20 -15.00 -2.24
N THR A 261 24.42 -16.28 -2.62
CA THR A 261 25.57 -16.70 -3.41
C THR A 261 25.28 -16.96 -4.88
N SER A 262 24.01 -16.93 -5.30
CA SER A 262 23.61 -17.13 -6.69
C SER A 262 22.34 -16.36 -7.04
N GLY A 263 22.05 -16.20 -8.34
CA GLY A 263 20.83 -15.62 -8.87
C GLY A 263 20.50 -14.25 -8.25
N ILE A 264 19.23 -14.05 -7.86
CA ILE A 264 18.74 -12.79 -7.30
C ILE A 264 19.50 -12.40 -6.02
N GLY A 265 19.78 -13.36 -5.13
CA GLY A 265 20.50 -13.07 -3.89
C GLY A 265 21.92 -12.54 -4.11
N ALA A 266 22.62 -13.07 -5.10
CA ALA A 266 23.95 -12.58 -5.48
C ALA A 266 23.90 -11.16 -6.07
N ALA A 267 22.89 -10.88 -6.91
CA ALA A 267 22.66 -9.55 -7.45
C ALA A 267 22.36 -8.52 -6.34
N ILE A 268 21.48 -8.88 -5.38
CA ILE A 268 21.20 -8.05 -4.18
C ILE A 268 22.50 -7.78 -3.40
N ALA A 269 23.31 -8.82 -3.16
CA ALA A 269 24.56 -8.69 -2.44
C ALA A 269 25.55 -7.75 -3.14
N ALA A 270 25.63 -7.82 -4.46
CA ALA A 270 26.49 -6.97 -5.28
C ALA A 270 26.05 -5.50 -5.23
N GLU A 271 24.76 -5.23 -5.44
CA GLU A 271 24.20 -3.86 -5.38
C GLU A 271 24.37 -3.23 -3.99
N LEU A 272 24.06 -3.98 -2.93
CA LEU A 272 24.22 -3.50 -1.54
C LEU A 272 25.65 -3.11 -1.20
N ARG A 273 26.63 -3.92 -1.65
CA ARG A 273 28.04 -3.55 -1.49
C ARG A 273 28.40 -2.30 -2.27
N GLY A 274 27.84 -2.15 -3.48
CA GLY A 274 28.02 -0.97 -4.33
C GLY A 274 27.53 0.33 -3.71
N VAL A 275 26.48 0.28 -2.87
CA VAL A 275 25.93 1.43 -2.14
C VAL A 275 26.47 1.57 -0.70
N GLY A 276 27.49 0.80 -0.33
CA GLY A 276 28.21 0.94 0.94
C GLY A 276 27.61 0.18 2.12
N ALA A 277 26.72 -0.78 1.90
CA ALA A 277 26.23 -1.66 2.95
C ALA A 277 27.28 -2.75 3.31
N ARG A 278 27.24 -3.20 4.57
CA ARG A 278 28.00 -4.35 5.07
C ARG A 278 27.17 -5.61 4.84
N VAL A 279 27.65 -6.52 4.00
CA VAL A 279 26.84 -7.67 3.54
C VAL A 279 27.49 -9.00 3.96
N HIS A 280 26.72 -9.84 4.65
CA HIS A 280 27.02 -11.25 4.89
C HIS A 280 26.07 -12.13 4.07
N ALA A 281 26.60 -12.78 3.04
CA ALA A 281 25.81 -13.63 2.14
C ALA A 281 26.10 -15.12 2.42
N VAL A 282 25.03 -15.87 2.67
CA VAL A 282 25.07 -17.31 2.96
C VAL A 282 24.45 -18.08 1.79
N GLY A 283 25.09 -19.16 1.38
CA GLY A 283 24.62 -20.08 0.35
C GLY A 283 24.55 -21.53 0.87
N ARG A 284 24.07 -22.45 0.01
CA ARG A 284 23.88 -23.87 0.36
C ARG A 284 25.19 -24.56 0.81
N SER A 285 26.34 -24.09 0.36
CA SER A 285 27.67 -24.68 0.65
C SER A 285 28.39 -24.05 1.84
N THR A 286 27.80 -23.04 2.46
CA THR A 286 28.47 -22.28 3.52
C THR A 286 27.73 -22.45 4.86
N ASP A 287 28.17 -23.37 5.67
CA ASP A 287 28.16 -23.33 7.13
C ASP A 287 26.92 -23.70 7.97
N ALA A 288 25.66 -23.65 7.46
CA ALA A 288 24.52 -24.07 8.28
C ALA A 288 23.34 -24.52 7.42
N ASP A 289 22.68 -25.59 7.82
CA ASP A 289 21.44 -26.07 7.21
C ASP A 289 20.25 -25.28 7.77
N VAL A 290 19.87 -24.21 7.07
CA VAL A 290 18.76 -23.34 7.48
C VAL A 290 17.37 -24.01 7.43
N THR A 291 17.27 -25.27 6.96
CA THR A 291 16.04 -26.06 7.00
C THR A 291 15.74 -26.60 8.39
N THR A 292 16.65 -26.44 9.34
CA THR A 292 16.49 -26.75 10.76
C THR A 292 16.49 -25.49 11.63
N ALA A 293 15.79 -25.52 12.77
CA ALA A 293 15.75 -24.40 13.69
C ALA A 293 17.15 -24.01 14.21
N SER A 294 17.95 -25.01 14.61
CA SER A 294 19.31 -24.79 15.11
C SER A 294 20.25 -24.26 14.02
N GLY A 295 20.09 -24.74 12.78
CA GLY A 295 20.90 -24.25 11.65
C GLY A 295 20.55 -22.81 11.26
N ALA A 296 19.28 -22.42 11.33
CA ALA A 296 18.86 -21.03 11.12
C ALA A 296 19.44 -20.09 12.23
N GLU A 297 19.38 -20.52 13.49
CA GLU A 297 19.99 -19.79 14.61
C GLU A 297 21.51 -19.64 14.44
N ALA A 298 22.21 -20.71 14.07
CA ALA A 298 23.66 -20.68 13.84
C ALA A 298 24.04 -19.77 12.66
N ALA A 299 23.29 -19.80 11.55
CA ALA A 299 23.54 -18.94 10.40
C ALA A 299 23.40 -17.44 10.75
N LEU A 300 22.38 -17.07 11.51
CA LEU A 300 22.18 -15.68 11.92
C LEU A 300 23.16 -15.25 13.00
N ALA A 301 23.52 -16.11 13.95
CA ALA A 301 24.56 -15.82 14.94
C ALA A 301 25.89 -15.49 14.26
N LYS A 302 26.30 -16.31 13.28
CA LYS A 302 27.51 -16.07 12.49
C LYS A 302 27.44 -14.78 11.66
N ALA A 303 26.28 -14.50 11.05
CA ALA A 303 26.07 -13.26 10.33
C ALA A 303 26.18 -12.04 11.26
N ALA A 304 25.56 -12.10 12.44
CA ALA A 304 25.63 -11.05 13.46
C ALA A 304 27.04 -10.83 14.00
N GLU A 305 27.82 -11.88 14.21
CA GLU A 305 29.22 -11.80 14.60
C GLU A 305 30.05 -11.07 13.53
N ASN A 306 29.93 -11.48 12.26
CA ASN A 306 30.70 -10.91 11.16
C ASN A 306 30.33 -9.44 10.87
N LEU A 307 29.08 -9.06 11.08
CA LEU A 307 28.57 -7.72 10.79
C LEU A 307 28.57 -6.78 12.02
N GLY A 308 28.65 -7.33 13.23
CA GLY A 308 28.43 -6.60 14.47
C GLY A 308 26.94 -6.34 14.75
N GLY A 309 26.05 -7.22 14.30
CA GLY A 309 24.59 -7.16 14.37
C GLY A 309 23.93 -7.28 13.00
N ILE A 310 22.59 -7.29 12.97
CA ILE A 310 21.79 -7.38 11.73
C ILE A 310 20.75 -6.28 11.72
N ASP A 311 20.76 -5.45 10.68
CA ASP A 311 19.73 -4.42 10.45
C ASP A 311 18.64 -4.93 9.51
N ASP A 312 19.02 -5.70 8.47
CA ASP A 312 18.09 -6.26 7.50
C ASP A 312 18.43 -7.72 7.22
N LEU A 313 17.41 -8.57 7.20
CA LEU A 313 17.51 -9.97 6.77
C LEU A 313 16.74 -10.14 5.46
N ILE A 314 17.42 -10.64 4.42
CA ILE A 314 16.82 -10.94 3.12
C ILE A 314 16.95 -12.46 2.88
N VAL A 315 15.82 -13.14 2.66
CA VAL A 315 15.77 -14.59 2.45
C VAL A 315 15.36 -14.88 1.01
N THR A 316 16.35 -15.17 0.16
CA THR A 316 16.15 -15.53 -1.24
C THR A 316 16.31 -17.04 -1.50
N ALA A 317 16.66 -17.80 -0.47
CA ALA A 317 16.81 -19.26 -0.57
C ALA A 317 15.52 -19.91 -1.07
N GLY A 318 15.66 -20.84 -2.01
CA GLY A 318 14.54 -21.57 -2.55
C GLY A 318 14.98 -22.66 -3.53
N VAL A 319 14.08 -23.61 -3.78
CA VAL A 319 14.21 -24.66 -4.79
C VAL A 319 12.95 -24.73 -5.64
N LEU A 320 13.08 -25.13 -6.89
CA LEU A 320 11.97 -25.33 -7.83
C LEU A 320 12.12 -26.66 -8.53
N HIS A 321 11.29 -27.62 -8.15
CA HIS A 321 11.18 -28.92 -8.79
C HIS A 321 9.90 -28.99 -9.62
N LYS A 322 10.01 -29.48 -10.86
CA LYS A 322 8.88 -29.74 -11.76
C LYS A 322 8.54 -31.22 -11.75
N GLY A 323 7.26 -31.52 -11.87
CA GLY A 323 6.71 -32.86 -11.99
C GLY A 323 5.26 -32.92 -11.56
N ASP A 324 4.56 -33.91 -12.05
CA ASP A 324 3.21 -34.23 -11.59
C ASP A 324 3.26 -34.68 -10.13
N LEU A 325 2.46 -34.09 -9.27
CA LEU A 325 2.42 -34.38 -7.84
C LEU A 325 2.20 -35.88 -7.55
N ALA A 326 1.39 -36.55 -8.35
CA ALA A 326 1.08 -37.98 -8.16
C ALA A 326 2.29 -38.89 -8.36
N SER A 327 3.28 -38.46 -9.14
CA SER A 327 4.51 -39.21 -9.44
C SER A 327 5.77 -38.62 -8.78
N GLN A 328 5.63 -37.53 -8.03
CA GLN A 328 6.77 -36.86 -7.41
C GLN A 328 7.29 -37.64 -6.21
N GLU A 329 8.59 -37.85 -6.13
CA GLU A 329 9.23 -38.51 -4.99
C GLU A 329 8.99 -37.73 -3.68
N ALA A 330 8.72 -38.43 -2.59
CA ALA A 330 8.45 -37.82 -1.28
C ALA A 330 9.60 -36.92 -0.81
N SER A 331 10.85 -37.33 -1.05
CA SER A 331 12.03 -36.55 -0.70
C SER A 331 12.10 -35.19 -1.39
N VAL A 332 11.63 -35.08 -2.63
CA VAL A 332 11.54 -33.81 -3.39
C VAL A 332 10.46 -32.90 -2.80
N ILE A 333 9.33 -33.47 -2.38
CA ILE A 333 8.27 -32.75 -1.68
C ILE A 333 8.80 -32.21 -0.36
N GLU A 334 9.45 -33.08 0.43
CA GLU A 334 10.03 -32.71 1.74
C GLU A 334 11.09 -31.62 1.60
N GLU A 335 12.01 -31.74 0.63
CA GLU A 335 13.02 -30.69 0.34
C GLU A 335 12.33 -29.36 -0.01
N THR A 336 11.31 -29.39 -0.87
CA THR A 336 10.60 -28.18 -1.29
C THR A 336 9.93 -27.49 -0.10
N LEU A 337 9.29 -28.25 0.79
CA LEU A 337 8.67 -27.71 2.00
C LEU A 337 9.71 -27.19 2.98
N ALA A 338 10.79 -27.93 3.20
CA ALA A 338 11.86 -27.58 4.13
C ALA A 338 12.57 -26.28 3.70
N VAL A 339 13.00 -26.18 2.43
CA VAL A 339 13.76 -25.03 1.94
C VAL A 339 12.88 -23.82 1.71
N ASN A 340 11.71 -23.96 1.06
CA ASN A 340 10.91 -22.81 0.65
C ASN A 340 10.01 -22.25 1.76
N LEU A 341 9.66 -23.06 2.77
CA LEU A 341 8.73 -22.65 3.82
C LEU A 341 9.38 -22.74 5.21
N ALA A 342 9.76 -23.95 5.66
CA ALA A 342 10.24 -24.15 7.02
C ALA A 342 11.48 -23.30 7.32
N ALA A 343 12.44 -23.21 6.40
CA ALA A 343 13.61 -22.35 6.55
C ALA A 343 13.25 -20.89 6.75
N SER A 344 12.25 -20.36 6.00
CA SER A 344 11.78 -18.98 6.17
C SER A 344 11.17 -18.74 7.55
N VAL A 345 10.41 -19.71 8.09
CA VAL A 345 9.81 -19.63 9.43
C VAL A 345 10.89 -19.65 10.51
N TYR A 346 11.86 -20.56 10.42
CA TYR A 346 12.95 -20.66 11.39
C TYR A 346 13.86 -19.42 11.36
N LEU A 347 14.18 -18.92 10.17
CA LEU A 347 14.98 -17.69 10.01
C LEU A 347 14.25 -16.47 10.56
N ALA A 348 12.95 -16.33 10.29
CA ALA A 348 12.14 -15.27 10.85
C ALA A 348 12.17 -15.31 12.38
N ARG A 349 11.89 -16.47 12.98
CA ARG A 349 11.94 -16.66 14.43
C ARG A 349 13.33 -16.29 15.02
N ALA A 350 14.40 -16.77 14.43
CA ALA A 350 15.77 -16.52 14.88
C ALA A 350 16.17 -15.05 14.69
N ALA A 351 15.66 -14.36 13.66
CA ALA A 351 15.98 -12.96 13.38
C ALA A 351 15.30 -11.97 14.34
N HIS A 352 14.21 -12.34 14.99
CA HIS A 352 13.36 -11.42 15.75
C HIS A 352 14.15 -10.56 16.74
N ALA A 353 15.01 -11.15 17.57
CA ALA A 353 15.80 -10.42 18.56
C ALA A 353 16.79 -9.43 17.91
N HIS A 354 17.43 -9.81 16.81
CA HIS A 354 18.37 -8.97 16.08
C HIS A 354 17.65 -7.77 15.43
N LEU A 355 16.49 -8.03 14.79
CA LEU A 355 15.70 -7.01 14.12
C LEU A 355 15.00 -6.07 15.11
N THR A 356 14.59 -6.55 16.28
CA THR A 356 14.07 -5.71 17.36
C THR A 356 15.13 -4.71 17.83
N ALA A 357 16.37 -5.18 18.06
CA ALA A 357 17.47 -4.34 18.52
C ALA A 357 17.83 -3.22 17.51
N SER A 358 17.64 -3.48 16.21
CA SER A 358 17.96 -2.53 15.14
C SER A 358 16.75 -1.77 14.61
N ARG A 359 15.51 -2.14 14.99
CA ARG A 359 14.26 -1.70 14.36
C ARG A 359 14.31 -1.93 12.85
N GLY A 360 14.75 -3.11 12.47
CA GLY A 360 15.17 -3.47 11.15
C GLY A 360 14.07 -4.02 10.24
N SER A 361 14.48 -4.85 9.26
CA SER A 361 13.51 -5.47 8.36
C SER A 361 13.81 -6.93 8.01
N LEU A 362 12.73 -7.68 7.73
CA LEU A 362 12.74 -8.99 7.11
C LEU A 362 12.14 -8.92 5.71
N THR A 363 12.86 -9.40 4.71
CA THR A 363 12.34 -9.51 3.35
C THR A 363 12.37 -10.96 2.89
N LEU A 364 11.20 -11.51 2.59
CA LEU A 364 11.02 -12.86 2.11
C LEU A 364 10.81 -12.87 0.58
N PHE A 365 11.06 -14.01 -0.05
CA PHE A 365 10.85 -14.17 -1.49
C PHE A 365 9.73 -15.17 -1.78
N THR A 366 8.67 -14.68 -2.41
CA THR A 366 7.60 -15.47 -2.99
C THR A 366 7.82 -15.61 -4.51
N SER A 367 6.77 -15.70 -5.31
CA SER A 367 6.78 -15.81 -6.76
C SER A 367 5.41 -15.41 -7.29
N SER A 368 5.30 -15.02 -8.54
CA SER A 368 4.00 -14.80 -9.21
C SER A 368 3.05 -16.00 -9.13
N SER A 369 3.54 -17.19 -8.79
CA SER A 369 2.70 -18.38 -8.57
C SER A 369 1.91 -18.36 -7.25
N PHE A 370 2.13 -17.38 -6.38
CA PHE A 370 1.34 -17.24 -5.13
C PHE A 370 -0.12 -16.87 -5.39
N THR A 371 -0.40 -16.18 -6.50
CA THR A 371 -1.76 -15.74 -6.84
C THR A 371 -2.62 -16.85 -7.42
N LYS A 372 -1.98 -17.80 -8.11
CA LYS A 372 -2.63 -18.96 -8.72
C LYS A 372 -1.62 -20.10 -8.82
N GLY A 373 -1.97 -21.26 -8.24
CA GLY A 373 -1.20 -22.49 -8.37
C GLY A 373 -1.02 -22.88 -9.83
N ARG A 374 0.11 -23.47 -10.15
CA ARG A 374 0.45 -23.88 -11.52
C ARG A 374 0.69 -25.38 -11.58
N ALA A 375 0.23 -25.99 -12.67
CA ALA A 375 0.50 -27.40 -12.96
C ALA A 375 2.01 -27.67 -12.97
N GLU A 376 2.39 -28.91 -12.69
CA GLU A 376 3.77 -29.42 -12.64
C GLU A 376 4.66 -28.87 -11.50
N TYR A 377 4.25 -27.85 -10.73
CA TYR A 377 4.96 -27.40 -9.53
C TYR A 377 4.00 -26.93 -8.43
N ALA A 378 3.04 -27.79 -8.11
CA ALA A 378 1.99 -27.54 -7.14
C ALA A 378 2.54 -27.23 -5.74
N VAL A 379 3.49 -28.03 -5.25
CA VAL A 379 4.12 -27.86 -3.92
C VAL A 379 4.87 -26.52 -3.84
N TYR A 380 5.64 -26.20 -4.87
CA TYR A 380 6.31 -24.89 -4.96
C TYR A 380 5.32 -23.74 -4.85
N SER A 381 4.24 -23.77 -5.65
CA SER A 381 3.20 -22.72 -5.62
C SER A 381 2.55 -22.59 -4.25
N ALA A 382 2.28 -23.72 -3.59
CA ALA A 382 1.72 -23.75 -2.23
C ALA A 382 2.67 -23.10 -1.20
N THR A 383 3.98 -23.44 -1.25
CA THR A 383 4.98 -22.79 -0.37
C THR A 383 5.06 -21.30 -0.61
N LYS A 384 5.00 -20.85 -1.87
CA LYS A 384 5.08 -19.41 -2.20
C LYS A 384 3.82 -18.64 -1.80
N ALA A 385 2.64 -19.28 -1.81
CA ALA A 385 1.42 -18.70 -1.22
C ALA A 385 1.52 -18.60 0.32
N ALA A 386 2.08 -19.63 0.98
CA ALA A 386 2.30 -19.62 2.42
C ALA A 386 3.25 -18.48 2.87
N ILE A 387 4.30 -18.16 2.08
CA ILE A 387 5.21 -17.03 2.36
C ILE A 387 4.46 -15.70 2.39
N VAL A 388 3.47 -15.49 1.54
CA VAL A 388 2.66 -14.26 1.56
C VAL A 388 1.88 -14.13 2.86
N ASN A 389 1.20 -15.20 3.28
CA ASN A 389 0.48 -15.21 4.56
C ASN A 389 1.42 -15.03 5.76
N LEU A 390 2.57 -15.69 5.76
CA LEU A 390 3.60 -15.52 6.79
C LEU A 390 4.08 -14.06 6.86
N THR A 391 4.35 -13.44 5.71
CA THR A 391 4.78 -12.02 5.64
C THR A 391 3.76 -11.10 6.29
N GLN A 392 2.48 -11.28 5.99
CA GLN A 392 1.39 -10.45 6.50
C GLN A 392 1.21 -10.64 8.01
N ALA A 393 1.18 -11.89 8.47
CA ALA A 393 1.05 -12.20 9.89
C ALA A 393 2.20 -11.60 10.72
N LEU A 394 3.46 -11.79 10.27
CA LEU A 394 4.62 -11.24 10.97
C LEU A 394 4.68 -9.70 10.91
N ALA A 395 4.20 -9.08 9.83
CA ALA A 395 4.11 -7.62 9.75
C ALA A 395 3.18 -7.04 10.81
N ASP A 396 2.07 -7.74 11.10
CA ASP A 396 1.14 -7.34 12.15
C ASP A 396 1.66 -7.67 13.56
N GLU A 397 2.21 -8.87 13.76
CA GLU A 397 2.76 -9.31 15.06
C GLU A 397 3.94 -8.45 15.54
N TRP A 398 4.80 -7.99 14.60
CA TRP A 398 6.06 -7.32 14.93
C TRP A 398 6.01 -5.80 14.84
N ILE A 399 4.84 -5.23 14.64
CA ILE A 399 4.68 -3.79 14.46
C ILE A 399 5.12 -2.99 15.70
N ASP A 400 4.80 -3.50 16.90
CA ASP A 400 5.15 -2.87 18.16
C ASP A 400 6.66 -2.92 18.43
N ALA A 401 7.34 -3.91 17.86
CA ALA A 401 8.80 -3.99 17.84
C ALA A 401 9.46 -3.10 16.77
N SER A 402 8.64 -2.38 15.97
CA SER A 402 9.09 -1.56 14.84
C SER A 402 9.88 -2.34 13.79
N ILE A 403 9.60 -3.64 13.62
CA ILE A 403 10.20 -4.49 12.59
C ILE A 403 9.29 -4.45 11.36
N ARG A 404 9.88 -4.20 10.19
CA ARG A 404 9.16 -4.24 8.91
C ARG A 404 9.33 -5.61 8.26
N VAL A 405 8.23 -6.21 7.80
CA VAL A 405 8.26 -7.51 7.11
C VAL A 405 7.57 -7.38 5.77
N ASN A 406 8.28 -7.72 4.70
CA ASN A 406 7.77 -7.64 3.33
C ASN A 406 8.14 -8.89 2.52
N ALA A 407 7.46 -9.08 1.39
CA ALA A 407 7.81 -10.11 0.41
C ALA A 407 8.02 -9.51 -0.98
N VAL A 408 8.91 -10.13 -1.76
CA VAL A 408 9.11 -9.83 -3.17
C VAL A 408 8.60 -10.99 -4.01
N ALA A 409 7.81 -10.70 -5.03
CA ALA A 409 7.18 -11.66 -5.94
C ALA A 409 7.68 -11.45 -7.38
N PRO A 410 8.86 -11.97 -7.76
CA PRO A 410 9.32 -11.88 -9.14
C PRO A 410 8.40 -12.68 -10.07
N GLU A 411 8.09 -12.13 -11.25
CA GLU A 411 7.33 -12.86 -12.26
C GLU A 411 8.13 -14.07 -12.78
N ARG A 412 9.11 -13.84 -13.62
CA ARG A 412 10.02 -14.84 -14.16
C ARG A 412 11.37 -14.20 -14.29
N ALA A 413 12.32 -14.61 -13.46
CA ALA A 413 13.67 -14.07 -13.44
C ALA A 413 14.69 -15.08 -14.02
N ASN A 414 15.61 -14.59 -14.82
CA ASN A 414 16.67 -15.38 -15.44
C ASN A 414 17.73 -15.76 -14.40
N THR A 415 17.49 -16.86 -13.70
CA THR A 415 18.36 -17.40 -12.64
C THR A 415 18.76 -18.82 -12.96
N PRO A 416 19.86 -19.34 -12.37
CA PRO A 416 20.26 -20.75 -12.55
C PRO A 416 19.13 -21.74 -12.20
N MET A 417 18.36 -21.46 -11.14
CA MET A 417 17.19 -22.25 -10.75
C MET A 417 16.14 -22.28 -11.89
N ARG A 418 15.86 -21.14 -12.50
CA ARG A 418 14.87 -21.03 -13.60
C ARG A 418 15.37 -21.73 -14.85
N GLN A 419 16.62 -21.53 -15.22
CA GLN A 419 17.25 -22.18 -16.38
C GLN A 419 17.21 -23.72 -16.26
N THR A 420 17.48 -24.25 -15.07
CA THR A 420 17.40 -25.70 -14.81
C THR A 420 15.97 -26.22 -14.93
N ALA A 421 14.98 -25.50 -14.36
CA ALA A 421 13.59 -25.93 -14.39
C ALA A 421 12.90 -25.75 -15.76
N PHE A 422 13.36 -24.80 -16.57
CA PHE A 422 12.79 -24.43 -17.88
C PHE A 422 13.88 -24.21 -18.93
N PRO A 423 14.60 -25.27 -19.35
CA PRO A 423 15.76 -25.12 -20.23
C PRO A 423 15.43 -24.62 -21.64
N ASN A 424 14.18 -24.75 -22.08
CA ASN A 424 13.71 -24.35 -23.41
C ASN A 424 13.00 -22.98 -23.42
N GLU A 425 13.03 -22.21 -22.30
CA GLU A 425 12.41 -20.90 -22.23
C GLU A 425 13.33 -19.84 -22.84
N ASP A 426 12.76 -18.82 -23.47
CA ASP A 426 13.54 -17.65 -23.93
C ASP A 426 13.98 -16.81 -22.71
N HIS A 427 15.21 -17.05 -22.26
CA HIS A 427 15.78 -16.40 -21.09
C HIS A 427 16.04 -14.90 -21.29
N ALA A 428 16.11 -14.40 -22.52
CA ALA A 428 16.29 -12.98 -22.82
C ALA A 428 15.02 -12.16 -22.57
N ALA A 429 13.85 -12.82 -22.59
CA ALA A 429 12.56 -12.19 -22.30
C ALA A 429 12.22 -12.14 -20.81
N LEU A 430 13.08 -12.67 -19.93
CA LEU A 430 12.86 -12.72 -18.50
C LEU A 430 13.42 -11.48 -17.79
N LEU A 431 12.93 -11.22 -16.57
CA LEU A 431 13.56 -10.25 -15.66
C LEU A 431 15.02 -10.66 -15.40
N THR A 432 15.90 -9.68 -15.34
CA THR A 432 17.26 -9.94 -14.86
C THR A 432 17.29 -10.02 -13.34
N PRO A 433 18.25 -10.72 -12.73
CA PRO A 433 18.46 -10.71 -11.29
C PRO A 433 18.65 -9.29 -10.72
N GLU A 434 19.29 -8.40 -11.49
CA GLU A 434 19.59 -7.00 -11.15
C GLU A 434 18.30 -6.15 -11.09
N GLU A 435 17.37 -6.34 -12.03
CA GLU A 435 16.05 -5.66 -11.98
C GLU A 435 15.27 -6.02 -10.71
N VAL A 436 15.31 -7.31 -10.31
CA VAL A 436 14.68 -7.77 -9.07
C VAL A 436 15.44 -7.25 -7.85
N ALA A 437 16.77 -7.20 -7.88
CA ALA A 437 17.60 -6.67 -6.81
C ALA A 437 17.27 -5.18 -6.56
N ALA A 438 17.28 -4.36 -7.61
CA ALA A 438 16.96 -2.94 -7.53
C ALA A 438 15.56 -2.70 -6.95
N ALA A 439 14.55 -3.49 -7.35
CA ALA A 439 13.20 -3.43 -6.80
C ALA A 439 13.17 -3.81 -5.31
N THR A 440 13.92 -4.84 -4.91
CA THR A 440 14.04 -5.28 -3.51
C THR A 440 14.64 -4.19 -2.63
N LEU A 441 15.75 -3.57 -3.05
CA LEU A 441 16.40 -2.51 -2.30
C LEU A 441 15.45 -1.32 -2.06
N ARG A 442 14.67 -0.95 -3.06
CA ARG A 442 13.66 0.11 -2.95
C ARG A 442 12.56 -0.24 -1.94
N LEU A 443 12.05 -1.48 -1.98
CA LEU A 443 11.03 -1.92 -1.03
C LEU A 443 11.53 -1.84 0.41
N VAL A 444 12.72 -2.33 0.68
CA VAL A 444 13.32 -2.29 2.03
C VAL A 444 13.51 -0.85 2.51
N ALA A 445 13.98 0.04 1.63
CA ALA A 445 14.22 1.45 1.96
C ALA A 445 12.91 2.28 2.06
N SER A 446 11.77 1.78 1.57
CA SER A 446 10.51 2.53 1.53
C SER A 446 9.84 2.77 2.88
N GLY A 447 10.26 2.09 3.94
CA GLY A 447 9.59 2.13 5.23
C GLY A 447 8.27 1.35 5.31
N LEU A 448 7.82 0.72 4.23
CA LEU A 448 6.58 -0.06 4.17
C LEU A 448 6.72 -1.40 4.92
N THR A 449 5.60 -1.93 5.42
CA THR A 449 5.50 -3.27 6.03
C THR A 449 4.24 -3.98 5.53
N GLY A 450 4.24 -5.32 5.55
CA GLY A 450 3.13 -6.17 5.10
C GLY A 450 2.93 -6.18 3.57
N GLN A 451 3.88 -5.63 2.80
CA GLN A 451 3.76 -5.55 1.34
C GLN A 451 4.21 -6.81 0.64
N VAL A 452 3.55 -7.12 -0.48
CA VAL A 452 4.03 -8.08 -1.47
C VAL A 452 4.32 -7.31 -2.75
N LEU A 453 5.60 -7.05 -3.00
CA LEU A 453 6.04 -6.34 -4.19
C LEU A 453 6.04 -7.28 -5.39
N ASP A 454 5.12 -7.05 -6.32
CA ASP A 454 5.08 -7.78 -7.60
C ASP A 454 6.07 -7.11 -8.59
N VAL A 455 7.11 -7.84 -8.97
CA VAL A 455 8.13 -7.35 -9.92
C VAL A 455 7.86 -7.96 -11.27
N ARG A 456 7.44 -7.13 -12.21
CA ARG A 456 7.10 -7.51 -13.59
C ARG A 456 7.91 -6.67 -14.58
N ARG A 457 8.01 -7.18 -15.81
CA ARG A 457 8.61 -6.48 -16.93
C ARG A 457 7.58 -5.61 -17.64
#